data_ae1b9213e5c07a4395c12082bef0501b
#
_entry.id   ae1b9213e5c07a4395c12082bef0501b
#
_cell.length_a   1.000
_cell.length_b   1.000
_cell.length_c   1.000
_cell.angle_alpha   90.00
_cell.angle_beta   90.00
_cell.angle_gamma   90.00
#
_symmetry.space_group_name_H-M   'P 1'
#
loop_
_entity.id
_entity.type
_entity.pdbx_description
1 polymer ?
#
loop_
_entity_poly.entity_id
_entity_poly.type
_entity_poly.pdbx_seq_one_letter_code
_entity_poly.pdbx_strand_id
1 'polypeptide(L)'
;MLTTAPRGTKDILPRDVEAWRYLERTMREICAQYGYLEIRTPVFEHTELFLRGIGETTDVVEKEMYTFTDRGERSLTLRPENTASAVRSYVENKMYADPAPTKLFYIGPMFRYDRPQAGRYRQFHQFGVEALGVEGPNIDAEIILLAVQILQTLGLKDLKLKVNSVGCPKCRPLHREKLQEYFRPHLGEMCKDCQSRFDRNPLRLLDCKNPHDQELAAGAPSLEECLCEECKTHFEGLKELLTAAGVDYVVDHNLVRGLDYYTKTAFEIQYAPLGAQSAVCGGGRYDGLIEEIGGPATPGIGFAMGMERVLLAIESQNLLPQFDNSIDVFVVCPGSANFTLAFKEAIALRREGMKVEFDFLSRSMKAQMKQANRLAAKYVLILGEDEVARGCAVLRNMSTSEQTEIPIQDITSILKTEVQSHE
;
A
#
# COMPACT_ATOMS: atom_id res chain seq x y z
N MET A 1 -24.39 -5.53 -20.84
CA MET A 1 -23.01 -6.03 -20.61
C MET A 1 -23.12 -7.44 -20.05
N LEU A 2 -22.36 -8.40 -20.58
CA LEU A 2 -22.42 -9.81 -20.16
C LEU A 2 -21.76 -10.06 -18.81
N THR A 3 -20.67 -9.32 -18.50
CA THR A 3 -19.93 -9.43 -17.26
C THR A 3 -19.48 -8.05 -16.76
N THR A 4 -19.41 -7.89 -15.45
CA THR A 4 -18.85 -6.72 -14.75
C THR A 4 -17.84 -7.19 -13.72
N ALA A 5 -17.02 -6.29 -13.22
CA ALA A 5 -16.10 -6.61 -12.12
C ALA A 5 -16.87 -7.16 -10.90
N PRO A 6 -16.36 -8.17 -10.20
CA PRO A 6 -16.99 -8.70 -9.00
C PRO A 6 -17.20 -7.60 -7.94
N ARG A 7 -18.28 -7.73 -7.17
CA ARG A 7 -18.59 -6.75 -6.12
C ARG A 7 -17.44 -6.64 -5.11
N GLY A 8 -16.99 -5.42 -4.86
CA GLY A 8 -15.87 -5.13 -3.95
C GLY A 8 -14.50 -5.21 -4.61
N THR A 9 -14.43 -5.30 -5.93
CA THR A 9 -13.21 -5.11 -6.71
C THR A 9 -13.33 -3.85 -7.57
N LYS A 10 -12.20 -3.27 -7.96
CA LYS A 10 -12.13 -2.07 -8.79
C LYS A 10 -10.94 -2.17 -9.73
N ASP A 11 -11.13 -1.79 -11.00
CA ASP A 11 -10.03 -1.60 -11.94
C ASP A 11 -9.29 -0.29 -11.60
N ILE A 12 -7.97 -0.32 -11.69
CA ILE A 12 -7.13 0.88 -11.64
C ILE A 12 -6.94 1.34 -13.09
N LEU A 13 -7.67 2.38 -13.47
CA LEU A 13 -7.69 2.86 -14.85
C LEU A 13 -6.46 3.73 -15.18
N PRO A 14 -6.11 3.91 -16.48
CA PRO A 14 -4.97 4.74 -16.88
C PRO A 14 -4.93 6.15 -16.27
N ARG A 15 -6.09 6.76 -16.04
CA ARG A 15 -6.20 8.08 -15.39
C ARG A 15 -5.82 8.06 -13.90
N ASP A 16 -5.92 6.88 -13.24
CA ASP A 16 -5.69 6.72 -11.81
C ASP A 16 -4.28 6.15 -11.52
N VAL A 17 -3.65 5.51 -12.51
CA VAL A 17 -2.38 4.76 -12.36
C VAL A 17 -1.22 5.63 -11.89
N GLU A 18 -1.14 6.89 -12.33
CA GLU A 18 -0.02 7.76 -11.94
C GLU A 18 -0.01 8.08 -10.44
N ALA A 19 -1.18 8.22 -9.80
CA ALA A 19 -1.28 8.37 -8.36
C ALA A 19 -0.76 7.12 -7.61
N TRP A 20 -1.06 5.92 -8.14
CA TRP A 20 -0.53 4.66 -7.62
C TRP A 20 0.98 4.55 -7.77
N ARG A 21 1.51 4.87 -8.94
CA ARG A 21 2.96 4.86 -9.21
C ARG A 21 3.70 5.85 -8.31
N TYR A 22 3.13 7.04 -8.10
CA TYR A 22 3.69 8.04 -7.18
C TYR A 22 3.76 7.48 -5.75
N LEU A 23 2.68 6.92 -5.25
CA LEU A 23 2.62 6.30 -3.92
C LEU A 23 3.64 5.16 -3.79
N GLU A 24 3.65 4.22 -4.74
CA GLU A 24 4.58 3.09 -4.74
C GLU A 24 6.05 3.51 -4.83
N ARG A 25 6.36 4.51 -5.64
CA ARG A 25 7.72 5.05 -5.77
C ARG A 25 8.18 5.66 -4.45
N THR A 26 7.38 6.52 -3.83
CA THR A 26 7.69 7.14 -2.54
C THR A 26 7.95 6.08 -1.46
N MET A 27 7.11 5.04 -1.39
CA MET A 27 7.30 3.95 -0.44
C MET A 27 8.61 3.20 -0.66
N ARG A 28 8.97 2.86 -1.92
CA ARG A 28 10.24 2.19 -2.26
C ARG A 28 11.45 3.04 -1.94
N GLU A 29 11.41 4.33 -2.25
CA GLU A 29 12.52 5.27 -1.99
C GLU A 29 12.80 5.38 -0.49
N ILE A 30 11.76 5.51 0.34
CA ILE A 30 11.93 5.58 1.79
C ILE A 30 12.40 4.23 2.35
N CYS A 31 11.84 3.11 1.90
CA CYS A 31 12.34 1.78 2.29
C CYS A 31 13.84 1.61 1.99
N ALA A 32 14.31 2.08 0.83
CA ALA A 32 15.72 2.05 0.48
C ALA A 32 16.59 2.89 1.44
N GLN A 33 16.11 4.06 1.88
CA GLN A 33 16.79 4.89 2.88
C GLN A 33 16.97 4.18 4.23
N TYR A 34 16.02 3.33 4.61
CA TYR A 34 16.07 2.54 5.84
C TYR A 34 16.71 1.16 5.67
N GLY A 35 17.15 0.80 4.45
CA GLY A 35 17.80 -0.47 4.14
C GLY A 35 16.84 -1.66 4.05
N TYR A 36 15.55 -1.44 3.77
CA TYR A 36 14.57 -2.50 3.53
C TYR A 36 14.61 -2.97 2.08
N LEU A 37 14.52 -4.28 1.86
CA LEU A 37 14.56 -4.92 0.56
C LEU A 37 13.18 -5.44 0.17
N GLU A 38 12.84 -5.30 -1.12
CA GLU A 38 11.53 -5.76 -1.62
C GLU A 38 11.46 -7.29 -1.67
N ILE A 39 10.39 -7.85 -1.09
CA ILE A 39 10.03 -9.26 -1.24
C ILE A 39 8.67 -9.37 -1.94
N ARG A 40 8.54 -10.35 -2.82
CA ARG A 40 7.27 -10.70 -3.49
C ARG A 40 6.93 -12.14 -3.22
N THR A 41 5.82 -12.38 -2.53
CA THR A 41 5.31 -13.71 -2.21
C THR A 41 4.15 -14.07 -3.14
N PRO A 42 3.80 -15.36 -3.28
CA PRO A 42 2.60 -15.77 -3.99
C PRO A 42 1.33 -15.09 -3.45
N VAL A 43 0.33 -14.91 -4.31
CA VAL A 43 -0.97 -14.32 -3.90
C VAL A 43 -1.90 -15.33 -3.23
N PHE A 44 -1.57 -16.62 -3.25
CA PHE A 44 -2.26 -17.68 -2.54
C PHE A 44 -1.25 -18.59 -1.84
N GLU A 45 -1.66 -19.15 -0.73
CA GLU A 45 -0.84 -20.01 0.13
C GLU A 45 -1.68 -21.22 0.58
N HIS A 46 -1.05 -22.20 1.21
CA HIS A 46 -1.77 -23.21 1.94
C HIS A 46 -2.60 -22.59 3.06
N THR A 47 -3.84 -23.01 3.21
CA THR A 47 -4.78 -22.43 4.20
C THR A 47 -4.24 -22.49 5.62
N GLU A 48 -3.50 -23.55 5.95
CA GLU A 48 -2.89 -23.76 7.27
C GLU A 48 -1.92 -22.64 7.68
N LEU A 49 -1.29 -21.98 6.70
CA LEU A 49 -0.41 -20.86 7.00
C LEU A 49 -1.16 -19.73 7.72
N PHE A 50 -2.36 -19.41 7.22
CA PHE A 50 -3.16 -18.34 7.80
C PHE A 50 -3.90 -18.78 9.08
N LEU A 51 -4.33 -20.03 9.17
CA LEU A 51 -4.94 -20.57 10.38
C LEU A 51 -3.97 -20.49 11.57
N ARG A 52 -2.73 -20.90 11.38
CA ARG A 52 -1.68 -20.85 12.41
C ARG A 52 -1.20 -19.42 12.69
N GLY A 53 -0.88 -18.67 11.62
CA GLY A 53 -0.23 -17.38 11.75
C GLY A 53 -1.17 -16.25 12.20
N ILE A 54 -2.44 -16.23 11.78
CA ILE A 54 -3.38 -15.13 12.08
C ILE A 54 -4.16 -15.39 13.37
N GLY A 55 -4.46 -16.64 13.68
CA GLY A 55 -5.29 -17.07 14.79
C GLY A 55 -6.71 -17.43 14.36
N GLU A 56 -7.15 -18.63 14.77
CA GLU A 56 -8.44 -19.22 14.40
C GLU A 56 -9.65 -18.40 14.88
N THR A 57 -9.48 -17.56 15.90
CA THR A 57 -10.57 -16.77 16.52
C THR A 57 -10.73 -15.37 15.92
N THR A 58 -9.98 -15.05 14.88
CA THR A 58 -10.05 -13.74 14.23
C THR A 58 -11.14 -13.67 13.19
N ASP A 59 -11.76 -12.50 13.00
CA ASP A 59 -12.78 -12.30 11.97
C ASP A 59 -12.22 -12.60 10.57
N VAL A 60 -10.94 -12.34 10.35
CA VAL A 60 -10.25 -12.62 9.08
C VAL A 60 -10.32 -14.11 8.75
N VAL A 61 -9.98 -14.98 9.71
CA VAL A 61 -9.99 -16.43 9.54
C VAL A 61 -11.40 -17.00 9.53
N GLU A 62 -12.25 -16.57 10.44
CA GLU A 62 -13.61 -17.12 10.58
C GLU A 62 -14.55 -16.74 9.42
N LYS A 63 -14.40 -15.52 8.84
CA LYS A 63 -15.42 -14.93 7.97
C LYS A 63 -14.91 -14.33 6.66
N GLU A 64 -13.62 -13.97 6.57
CA GLU A 64 -13.16 -13.10 5.48
C GLU A 64 -12.22 -13.78 4.48
N MET A 65 -11.71 -14.99 4.74
CA MET A 65 -10.82 -15.68 3.81
C MET A 65 -11.53 -16.18 2.55
N TYR A 66 -10.85 -16.06 1.40
CA TYR A 66 -11.22 -16.70 0.15
C TYR A 66 -10.45 -18.01 0.03
N THR A 67 -11.08 -19.11 0.40
CA THR A 67 -10.50 -20.45 0.41
C THR A 67 -11.09 -21.31 -0.70
N PHE A 68 -10.26 -22.10 -1.37
CA PHE A 68 -10.66 -23.01 -2.44
C PHE A 68 -9.79 -24.26 -2.43
N THR A 69 -10.29 -25.32 -3.04
CA THR A 69 -9.54 -26.57 -3.22
C THR A 69 -8.96 -26.61 -4.63
N ASP A 70 -7.68 -26.90 -4.76
CA ASP A 70 -7.05 -27.11 -6.06
C ASP A 70 -7.33 -28.51 -6.64
N ARG A 71 -6.84 -28.77 -7.86
CA ARG A 71 -7.02 -30.08 -8.51
C ARG A 71 -6.31 -31.25 -7.81
N GLY A 72 -5.37 -30.95 -6.93
CA GLY A 72 -4.64 -31.93 -6.10
C GLY A 72 -5.25 -32.05 -4.70
N GLU A 73 -6.51 -31.61 -4.51
CA GLU A 73 -7.27 -31.66 -3.26
C GLU A 73 -6.63 -30.90 -2.08
N ARG A 74 -5.72 -29.94 -2.37
CA ARG A 74 -5.10 -29.09 -1.36
C ARG A 74 -5.95 -27.86 -1.08
N SER A 75 -6.12 -27.51 0.18
CA SER A 75 -6.80 -26.28 0.60
C SER A 75 -5.87 -25.09 0.43
N LEU A 76 -6.26 -24.14 -0.40
CA LEU A 76 -5.53 -22.93 -0.69
C LEU A 76 -6.39 -21.70 -0.35
N THR A 77 -5.73 -20.63 0.07
CA THR A 77 -6.39 -19.36 0.45
C THR A 77 -5.70 -18.19 -0.25
N LEU A 78 -6.48 -17.30 -0.86
CA LEU A 78 -5.97 -16.00 -1.30
C LEU A 78 -5.54 -15.21 -0.06
N ARG A 79 -4.32 -14.69 -0.06
CA ARG A 79 -3.73 -14.03 1.11
C ARG A 79 -4.59 -12.87 1.61
N PRO A 80 -5.07 -12.89 2.88
CA PRO A 80 -5.82 -11.80 3.48
C PRO A 80 -4.92 -10.68 4.03
N GLU A 81 -3.63 -10.97 4.20
CA GLU A 81 -2.52 -10.12 4.62
C GLU A 81 -1.22 -10.78 4.13
N ASN A 82 -0.06 -10.14 4.32
CA ASN A 82 1.18 -10.68 3.79
C ASN A 82 2.28 -10.96 4.83
N THR A 83 2.08 -10.62 6.08
CA THR A 83 3.05 -10.90 7.17
C THR A 83 3.32 -12.41 7.26
N ALA A 84 2.26 -13.23 7.31
CA ALA A 84 2.39 -14.68 7.36
C ALA A 84 3.17 -15.24 6.14
N SER A 85 2.89 -14.72 4.93
CA SER A 85 3.61 -15.13 3.71
C SER A 85 5.08 -14.69 3.72
N ALA A 86 5.38 -13.50 4.22
CA ALA A 86 6.75 -13.01 4.37
C ALA A 86 7.54 -13.87 5.37
N VAL A 87 6.92 -14.17 6.52
CA VAL A 87 7.50 -15.06 7.55
C VAL A 87 7.70 -16.48 7.01
N ARG A 88 6.71 -17.06 6.29
CA ARG A 88 6.87 -18.37 5.63
C ARG A 88 8.07 -18.35 4.69
N SER A 89 8.20 -17.29 3.86
CA SER A 89 9.34 -17.15 2.95
C SER A 89 10.67 -17.03 3.69
N TYR A 90 10.71 -16.28 4.79
CA TYR A 90 11.89 -16.17 5.67
C TYR A 90 12.34 -17.53 6.21
N VAL A 91 11.40 -18.36 6.66
CA VAL A 91 11.67 -19.69 7.19
C VAL A 91 12.09 -20.67 6.08
N GLU A 92 11.32 -20.75 4.99
CA GLU A 92 11.53 -21.66 3.87
C GLU A 92 12.88 -21.44 3.18
N ASN A 93 13.27 -20.16 3.00
CA ASN A 93 14.52 -19.79 2.37
C ASN A 93 15.68 -19.63 3.38
N LYS A 94 15.47 -19.98 4.66
CA LYS A 94 16.47 -19.94 5.73
C LYS A 94 17.15 -18.57 5.88
N MET A 95 16.42 -17.49 5.66
CA MET A 95 16.94 -16.13 5.77
C MET A 95 17.44 -15.83 7.19
N TYR A 96 17.00 -16.60 8.18
CA TYR A 96 17.51 -16.52 9.55
C TYR A 96 18.99 -16.95 9.71
N ALA A 97 19.61 -17.54 8.68
CA ALA A 97 21.03 -17.82 8.67
C ALA A 97 21.89 -16.60 8.31
N ASP A 98 21.29 -15.55 7.76
CA ASP A 98 21.96 -14.29 7.46
C ASP A 98 22.03 -13.40 8.72
N PRO A 99 22.96 -12.43 8.76
CA PRO A 99 23.05 -11.48 9.87
C PRO A 99 21.75 -10.70 10.09
N ALA A 100 21.28 -10.66 11.34
CA ALA A 100 20.13 -9.86 11.74
C ALA A 100 20.46 -8.34 11.76
N PRO A 101 19.47 -7.46 11.51
CA PRO A 101 18.08 -7.73 11.17
C PRO A 101 17.85 -8.07 9.70
N THR A 102 16.92 -8.98 9.42
CA THR A 102 16.35 -9.12 8.08
C THR A 102 15.23 -8.08 7.90
N LYS A 103 15.42 -7.15 7.00
CA LYS A 103 14.50 -6.03 6.73
C LYS A 103 13.84 -6.19 5.37
N LEU A 104 12.54 -6.41 5.36
CA LEU A 104 11.75 -6.68 4.16
C LEU A 104 10.59 -5.71 4.01
N PHE A 105 10.24 -5.37 2.77
CA PHE A 105 8.97 -4.72 2.45
C PHE A 105 8.29 -5.37 1.25
N TYR A 106 6.99 -5.21 1.14
CA TYR A 106 6.19 -5.72 0.03
C TYR A 106 5.11 -4.74 -0.39
N ILE A 107 4.72 -4.82 -1.67
CA ILE A 107 3.54 -4.14 -2.24
C ILE A 107 2.76 -5.17 -3.04
N GLY A 108 1.46 -5.26 -2.80
CA GLY A 108 0.65 -6.18 -3.58
C GLY A 108 -0.81 -6.31 -3.13
N PRO A 109 -1.61 -7.07 -3.91
CA PRO A 109 -3.01 -7.28 -3.64
C PRO A 109 -3.22 -8.25 -2.48
N MET A 110 -4.25 -7.94 -1.66
CA MET A 110 -4.79 -8.77 -0.59
C MET A 110 -6.28 -9.00 -0.82
N PHE A 111 -6.84 -10.04 -0.19
CA PHE A 111 -8.21 -10.48 -0.45
C PHE A 111 -8.95 -10.76 0.84
N ARG A 112 -10.07 -10.05 1.07
CA ARG A 112 -10.94 -10.27 2.24
C ARG A 112 -12.40 -10.21 1.84
N TYR A 113 -13.20 -11.19 2.21
CA TYR A 113 -14.64 -11.20 2.00
C TYR A 113 -15.33 -10.27 2.99
N ASP A 114 -15.17 -8.98 2.78
CA ASP A 114 -15.68 -7.96 3.64
C ASP A 114 -16.84 -7.18 3.00
N ARG A 115 -17.59 -6.41 3.82
CA ARG A 115 -18.61 -5.51 3.30
C ARG A 115 -17.97 -4.31 2.61
N PRO A 116 -18.12 -4.16 1.28
CA PRO A 116 -17.47 -3.08 0.54
C PRO A 116 -17.99 -1.70 0.97
N GLN A 117 -17.05 -0.77 1.19
CA GLN A 117 -17.29 0.65 1.44
C GLN A 117 -16.08 1.46 0.97
N ALA A 118 -16.12 2.80 1.06
CA ALA A 118 -14.99 3.64 0.67
C ALA A 118 -13.72 3.22 1.43
N GLY A 119 -12.64 2.95 0.69
CA GLY A 119 -11.36 2.48 1.25
C GLY A 119 -11.37 1.06 1.82
N ARG A 120 -12.41 0.26 1.57
CA ARG A 120 -12.51 -1.14 2.01
C ARG A 120 -13.08 -1.99 0.87
N TYR A 121 -12.21 -2.75 0.25
CA TYR A 121 -12.51 -3.58 -0.91
C TYR A 121 -12.29 -5.05 -0.60
N ARG A 122 -12.82 -5.94 -1.42
CA ARG A 122 -12.58 -7.39 -1.32
C ARG A 122 -11.23 -7.80 -1.93
N GLN A 123 -10.81 -7.09 -2.97
CA GLN A 123 -9.41 -7.04 -3.40
C GLN A 123 -8.92 -5.62 -3.13
N PHE A 124 -7.86 -5.50 -2.36
CA PHE A 124 -7.24 -4.23 -1.99
C PHE A 124 -5.71 -4.39 -1.99
N HIS A 125 -4.98 -3.28 -1.95
CA HIS A 125 -3.53 -3.33 -1.96
C HIS A 125 -2.97 -2.93 -0.60
N GLN A 126 -1.96 -3.67 -0.17
CA GLN A 126 -1.15 -3.32 0.99
C GLN A 126 0.29 -3.03 0.57
N PHE A 127 0.84 -2.00 1.17
CA PHE A 127 2.26 -1.86 1.41
C PHE A 127 2.51 -2.34 2.84
N GLY A 128 3.51 -3.18 3.06
CA GLY A 128 3.89 -3.63 4.39
C GLY A 128 5.39 -3.78 4.54
N VAL A 129 5.83 -3.75 5.79
CA VAL A 129 7.24 -3.79 6.18
C VAL A 129 7.40 -4.75 7.34
N GLU A 130 8.44 -5.59 7.30
CA GLU A 130 8.76 -6.57 8.33
C GLU A 130 10.25 -6.47 8.69
N ALA A 131 10.55 -6.40 9.99
CA ALA A 131 11.91 -6.46 10.54
C ALA A 131 12.02 -7.65 11.49
N LEU A 132 12.92 -8.58 11.17
CA LEU A 132 13.03 -9.87 11.83
C LEU A 132 14.42 -10.02 12.49
N GLY A 133 14.47 -10.56 13.71
CA GLY A 133 15.70 -10.90 14.40
C GLY A 133 16.17 -9.89 15.45
N VAL A 134 15.36 -8.90 15.85
CA VAL A 134 15.73 -7.90 16.88
C VAL A 134 14.68 -7.83 17.98
N GLU A 135 15.09 -7.97 19.24
CA GLU A 135 14.19 -7.99 20.40
C GLU A 135 13.85 -6.61 20.98
N GLY A 136 14.76 -5.63 20.84
CA GLY A 136 14.70 -4.36 21.54
C GLY A 136 13.64 -3.36 20.98
N PRO A 137 13.25 -2.35 21.78
CA PRO A 137 12.30 -1.31 21.36
C PRO A 137 12.87 -0.37 20.29
N ASN A 138 14.16 -0.41 20.02
CA ASN A 138 14.83 0.40 19.00
C ASN A 138 14.33 0.09 17.58
N ILE A 139 14.15 -1.19 17.25
CA ILE A 139 13.60 -1.57 15.94
C ILE A 139 12.09 -1.27 15.87
N ASP A 140 11.37 -1.31 17.00
CA ASP A 140 9.96 -0.92 17.06
C ASP A 140 9.81 0.57 16.75
N ALA A 141 10.67 1.40 17.35
CA ALA A 141 10.72 2.82 17.04
C ALA A 141 11.06 3.07 15.57
N GLU A 142 12.07 2.40 15.00
CA GLU A 142 12.43 2.54 13.60
C GLU A 142 11.25 2.21 12.66
N ILE A 143 10.51 1.13 12.92
CA ILE A 143 9.34 0.70 12.15
C ILE A 143 8.24 1.77 12.19
N ILE A 144 7.96 2.33 13.36
CA ILE A 144 6.98 3.41 13.53
C ILE A 144 7.44 4.68 12.79
N LEU A 145 8.71 5.07 12.95
CA LEU A 145 9.29 6.24 12.29
C LEU A 145 9.27 6.11 10.77
N LEU A 146 9.56 4.94 10.22
CA LEU A 146 9.44 4.67 8.79
C LEU A 146 8.00 4.86 8.30
N ALA A 147 7.02 4.35 9.03
CA ALA A 147 5.61 4.54 8.68
C ALA A 147 5.20 6.02 8.72
N VAL A 148 5.62 6.76 9.75
CA VAL A 148 5.38 8.20 9.89
C VAL A 148 6.05 8.97 8.77
N GLN A 149 7.30 8.68 8.45
CA GLN A 149 8.06 9.36 7.39
C GLN A 149 7.42 9.18 6.02
N ILE A 150 6.94 7.99 5.68
CA ILE A 150 6.21 7.76 4.42
C ILE A 150 5.02 8.71 4.32
N LEU A 151 4.17 8.75 5.35
CA LEU A 151 2.97 9.57 5.34
C LEU A 151 3.28 11.07 5.32
N GLN A 152 4.33 11.50 6.02
CA GLN A 152 4.82 12.88 6.01
C GLN A 152 5.40 13.28 4.64
N THR A 153 6.17 12.40 4.00
CA THR A 153 6.73 12.64 2.65
C THR A 153 5.62 12.77 1.60
N LEU A 154 4.51 12.05 1.77
CA LEU A 154 3.30 12.21 0.96
C LEU A 154 2.53 13.50 1.27
N GLY A 155 2.99 14.30 2.24
CA GLY A 155 2.41 15.58 2.64
C GLY A 155 1.21 15.49 3.58
N LEU A 156 0.83 14.29 4.03
CA LEU A 156 -0.33 14.08 4.89
C LEU A 156 -0.16 14.78 6.25
N LYS A 157 -1.22 15.49 6.65
CA LYS A 157 -1.33 16.20 7.93
C LYS A 157 -2.47 15.61 8.75
N ASP A 158 -2.57 16.07 10.01
CA ASP A 158 -3.64 15.66 10.94
C ASP A 158 -3.69 14.15 11.20
N LEU A 159 -2.52 13.53 11.16
CA LEU A 159 -2.35 12.13 11.52
C LEU A 159 -2.22 11.97 13.02
N LYS A 160 -2.84 10.93 13.57
CA LYS A 160 -2.74 10.59 14.99
C LYS A 160 -2.05 9.23 15.15
N LEU A 161 -0.83 9.23 15.67
CA LEU A 161 -0.12 8.03 16.05
C LEU A 161 -0.63 7.57 17.43
N LYS A 162 -1.16 6.36 17.50
CA LYS A 162 -1.53 5.67 18.73
C LYS A 162 -0.58 4.52 18.96
N VAL A 163 -0.12 4.35 20.18
CA VAL A 163 0.75 3.26 20.61
C VAL A 163 0.19 2.58 21.85
N ASN A 164 0.42 1.29 21.98
CA ASN A 164 0.05 0.51 23.16
C ASN A 164 1.02 -0.67 23.34
N SER A 165 1.02 -1.24 24.54
CA SER A 165 1.58 -2.57 24.80
C SER A 165 0.47 -3.57 24.96
N VAL A 166 0.43 -4.61 24.10
CA VAL A 166 -0.51 -5.73 24.22
C VAL A 166 0.07 -6.90 25.03
N GLY A 167 1.17 -6.64 25.74
CA GLY A 167 1.84 -7.59 26.63
C GLY A 167 2.39 -8.83 25.95
N CYS A 168 2.95 -9.71 26.73
CA CYS A 168 3.49 -11.00 26.30
C CYS A 168 2.66 -12.16 26.92
N PRO A 169 2.94 -13.43 26.58
CA PRO A 169 2.26 -14.59 27.18
C PRO A 169 2.31 -14.63 28.73
N LYS A 170 3.27 -13.95 29.37
CA LYS A 170 3.33 -13.84 30.84
C LYS A 170 2.33 -12.82 31.40
N CYS A 171 2.08 -11.71 30.67
CA CYS A 171 1.19 -10.62 31.12
C CYS A 171 -0.29 -10.91 30.87
N ARG A 172 -0.61 -11.54 29.74
CA ARG A 172 -1.96 -11.73 29.23
C ARG A 172 -2.92 -12.52 30.15
N PRO A 173 -2.51 -13.61 30.81
CA PRO A 173 -3.41 -14.36 31.66
C PRO A 173 -4.03 -13.49 32.75
N LEU A 174 -3.25 -12.72 33.48
CA LEU A 174 -3.73 -11.82 34.53
C LEU A 174 -4.67 -10.74 33.98
N HIS A 175 -4.34 -10.14 32.84
CA HIS A 175 -5.22 -9.14 32.23
C HIS A 175 -6.52 -9.76 31.72
N ARG A 176 -6.46 -10.98 31.15
CA ARG A 176 -7.64 -11.73 30.74
C ARG A 176 -8.61 -11.97 31.89
N GLU A 177 -8.11 -12.39 33.04
CA GLU A 177 -8.91 -12.60 34.25
C GLU A 177 -9.60 -11.30 34.69
N LYS A 178 -8.84 -10.20 34.76
CA LYS A 178 -9.39 -8.88 35.10
C LYS A 178 -10.45 -8.40 34.11
N LEU A 179 -10.24 -8.58 32.81
CA LEU A 179 -11.23 -8.24 31.79
C LEU A 179 -12.49 -9.09 31.90
N GLN A 180 -12.35 -10.39 32.13
CA GLN A 180 -13.53 -11.27 32.34
C GLN A 180 -14.28 -10.93 33.60
N GLU A 181 -13.59 -10.59 34.68
CA GLU A 181 -14.24 -10.14 35.92
C GLU A 181 -15.01 -8.83 35.69
N TYR A 182 -14.40 -7.88 35.02
CA TYR A 182 -15.00 -6.58 34.70
C TYR A 182 -16.24 -6.69 33.79
N PHE A 183 -16.14 -7.44 32.67
CA PHE A 183 -17.22 -7.52 31.69
C PHE A 183 -18.33 -8.52 32.07
N ARG A 184 -18.11 -9.46 32.98
CA ARG A 184 -19.08 -10.49 33.37
C ARG A 184 -20.44 -9.92 33.78
N PRO A 185 -20.56 -8.86 34.61
CA PRO A 185 -21.86 -8.26 34.97
C PRO A 185 -22.59 -7.66 33.76
N HIS A 186 -21.87 -7.21 32.74
CA HIS A 186 -22.39 -6.52 31.56
C HIS A 186 -22.62 -7.44 30.36
N LEU A 187 -22.24 -8.71 30.45
CA LEU A 187 -22.24 -9.64 29.33
C LEU A 187 -23.59 -9.76 28.62
N GLY A 188 -24.69 -9.73 29.40
CA GLY A 188 -26.05 -9.85 28.87
C GLY A 188 -26.54 -8.68 28.02
N GLU A 189 -25.94 -7.49 28.18
CA GLU A 189 -26.28 -6.26 27.44
C GLU A 189 -25.33 -5.96 26.27
N MET A 190 -24.20 -6.66 26.18
CA MET A 190 -23.22 -6.52 25.11
C MET A 190 -23.70 -7.15 23.79
N CYS A 191 -23.12 -6.71 22.67
CA CYS A 191 -23.44 -7.26 21.36
C CYS A 191 -23.06 -8.75 21.25
N LYS A 192 -23.72 -9.48 20.34
CA LYS A 192 -23.52 -10.93 20.17
C LYS A 192 -22.08 -11.33 19.91
N ASP A 193 -21.34 -10.52 19.15
CA ASP A 193 -19.93 -10.78 18.87
C ASP A 193 -19.09 -10.69 20.15
N CYS A 194 -19.34 -9.69 21.01
CA CYS A 194 -18.66 -9.56 22.31
C CYS A 194 -19.01 -10.71 23.25
N GLN A 195 -20.27 -11.12 23.31
CA GLN A 195 -20.69 -12.30 24.09
C GLN A 195 -19.94 -13.56 23.63
N SER A 196 -19.81 -13.79 22.32
CA SER A 196 -19.08 -14.93 21.77
C SER A 196 -17.57 -14.87 22.05
N ARG A 197 -16.98 -13.68 22.10
CA ARG A 197 -15.54 -13.45 22.31
C ARG A 197 -15.13 -13.49 23.77
N PHE A 198 -16.07 -13.32 24.70
CA PHE A 198 -15.80 -13.16 26.12
C PHE A 198 -14.92 -14.26 26.73
N ASP A 199 -15.20 -15.52 26.43
CA ASP A 199 -14.38 -16.65 26.90
C ASP A 199 -13.19 -16.97 26.04
N ARG A 200 -13.28 -16.72 24.74
CA ARG A 200 -12.26 -17.09 23.76
C ARG A 200 -11.13 -16.07 23.68
N ASN A 201 -11.49 -14.78 23.51
CA ASN A 201 -10.52 -13.69 23.36
C ASN A 201 -11.08 -12.36 23.92
N PRO A 202 -11.10 -12.16 25.25
CA PRO A 202 -11.68 -10.96 25.86
C PRO A 202 -10.96 -9.65 25.49
N LEU A 203 -9.70 -9.68 25.02
CA LEU A 203 -9.02 -8.50 24.50
C LEU A 203 -9.76 -7.86 23.33
N ARG A 204 -10.49 -8.67 22.54
CA ARG A 204 -11.28 -8.17 21.41
C ARG A 204 -12.55 -7.42 21.81
N LEU A 205 -12.93 -7.44 23.09
CA LEU A 205 -14.03 -6.62 23.63
C LEU A 205 -13.64 -5.13 23.63
N LEU A 206 -12.34 -4.83 23.84
CA LEU A 206 -11.80 -3.47 23.84
C LEU A 206 -11.88 -2.79 22.46
N ASP A 207 -11.89 -3.57 21.37
CA ASP A 207 -11.97 -3.08 19.97
C ASP A 207 -13.39 -3.21 19.38
N CYS A 208 -14.42 -3.36 20.18
CA CYS A 208 -15.78 -3.47 19.70
C CYS A 208 -16.22 -2.19 18.96
N LYS A 209 -16.98 -2.34 17.86
CA LYS A 209 -17.51 -1.22 17.08
C LYS A 209 -18.91 -0.79 17.51
N ASN A 210 -19.55 -1.54 18.41
CA ASN A 210 -20.85 -1.18 18.97
C ASN A 210 -20.66 -0.01 19.95
N PRO A 211 -21.41 1.11 19.82
CA PRO A 211 -21.23 2.28 20.68
C PRO A 211 -21.40 1.97 22.18
N HIS A 212 -22.40 1.16 22.54
CA HIS A 212 -22.61 0.75 23.93
C HIS A 212 -21.44 -0.05 24.50
N ASP A 213 -20.93 -1.02 23.72
CA ASP A 213 -19.79 -1.84 24.14
C ASP A 213 -18.51 -0.99 24.24
N GLN A 214 -18.37 0.07 23.40
CA GLN A 214 -17.25 1.02 23.48
C GLN A 214 -17.29 1.87 24.77
N GLU A 215 -18.49 2.28 25.20
CA GLU A 215 -18.66 2.99 26.47
C GLU A 215 -18.25 2.10 27.66
N LEU A 216 -18.64 0.84 27.64
CA LEU A 216 -18.19 -0.14 28.63
C LEU A 216 -16.67 -0.36 28.58
N ALA A 217 -16.11 -0.51 27.39
CA ALA A 217 -14.67 -0.73 27.19
C ALA A 217 -13.81 0.46 27.69
N ALA A 218 -14.35 1.68 27.67
CA ALA A 218 -13.63 2.86 28.17
C ALA A 218 -13.25 2.80 29.65
N GLY A 219 -14.03 2.04 30.47
CA GLY A 219 -13.75 1.82 31.90
C GLY A 219 -13.04 0.50 32.21
N ALA A 220 -12.66 -0.28 31.18
CA ALA A 220 -12.06 -1.60 31.40
C ALA A 220 -10.61 -1.51 31.93
N PRO A 221 -10.15 -2.51 32.71
CA PRO A 221 -8.80 -2.56 33.23
C PRO A 221 -7.75 -2.46 32.12
N SER A 222 -6.76 -1.59 32.29
CA SER A 222 -5.64 -1.45 31.36
C SER A 222 -4.68 -2.63 31.46
N LEU A 223 -4.14 -3.07 30.31
CA LEU A 223 -3.06 -4.04 30.30
C LEU A 223 -1.78 -3.51 30.95
N GLU A 224 -1.56 -2.19 30.93
CA GLU A 224 -0.38 -1.55 31.54
C GLU A 224 -0.21 -1.93 33.03
N GLU A 225 -1.32 -2.08 33.76
CA GLU A 225 -1.32 -2.54 35.18
C GLU A 225 -0.91 -4.01 35.36
N CYS A 226 -0.86 -4.78 34.28
CA CYS A 226 -0.55 -6.20 34.25
C CYS A 226 0.77 -6.53 33.58
N LEU A 227 1.48 -5.52 33.07
CA LEU A 227 2.75 -5.73 32.39
C LEU A 227 3.81 -6.31 33.33
N CYS A 228 4.52 -7.35 32.87
CA CYS A 228 5.74 -7.78 33.52
C CYS A 228 6.87 -6.75 33.32
N GLU A 229 7.90 -6.80 34.14
CA GLU A 229 9.03 -5.84 34.07
C GLU A 229 9.65 -5.75 32.68
N GLU A 230 9.80 -6.87 31.98
CA GLU A 230 10.31 -6.91 30.62
C GLU A 230 9.45 -6.09 29.65
N CYS A 231 8.12 -6.30 29.65
CA CYS A 231 7.19 -5.57 28.79
C CYS A 231 7.10 -4.09 29.17
N LYS A 232 7.19 -3.76 30.46
CA LYS A 232 7.22 -2.40 30.96
C LYS A 232 8.45 -1.65 30.49
N THR A 233 9.64 -2.24 30.70
CA THR A 233 10.93 -1.67 30.26
C THR A 233 10.94 -1.49 28.73
N HIS A 234 10.43 -2.47 27.97
CA HIS A 234 10.33 -2.39 26.53
C HIS A 234 9.44 -1.21 26.08
N PHE A 235 8.26 -1.06 26.70
CA PHE A 235 7.32 0.00 26.34
C PHE A 235 7.82 1.38 26.74
N GLU A 236 8.46 1.53 27.91
CA GLU A 236 9.11 2.79 28.30
C GLU A 236 10.24 3.16 27.32
N GLY A 237 11.12 2.20 26.96
CA GLY A 237 12.17 2.44 25.97
C GLY A 237 11.63 2.85 24.60
N LEU A 238 10.49 2.29 24.16
CA LEU A 238 9.81 2.73 22.94
C LEU A 238 9.36 4.19 23.05
N LYS A 239 8.71 4.56 24.15
CA LYS A 239 8.22 5.95 24.38
C LYS A 239 9.37 6.95 24.41
N GLU A 240 10.49 6.60 25.06
CA GLU A 240 11.71 7.43 25.08
C GLU A 240 12.27 7.67 23.68
N LEU A 241 12.35 6.62 22.85
CA LEU A 241 12.88 6.71 21.48
C LEU A 241 11.97 7.55 20.56
N LEU A 242 10.66 7.37 20.64
CA LEU A 242 9.71 8.18 19.86
C LEU A 242 9.76 9.65 20.27
N THR A 243 9.87 9.94 21.58
CA THR A 243 10.01 11.29 22.10
C THR A 243 11.33 11.92 21.64
N ALA A 244 12.43 11.18 21.71
CA ALA A 244 13.75 11.65 21.26
C ALA A 244 13.77 11.92 19.74
N ALA A 245 12.98 11.18 18.96
CA ALA A 245 12.80 11.40 17.52
C ALA A 245 11.85 12.57 17.19
N GLY A 246 11.23 13.20 18.19
CA GLY A 246 10.33 14.34 18.00
C GLY A 246 8.99 13.96 17.35
N VAL A 247 8.53 12.72 17.53
CA VAL A 247 7.24 12.27 16.99
C VAL A 247 6.17 12.29 18.09
N ASP A 248 5.09 13.02 17.82
CA ASP A 248 3.93 13.05 18.71
C ASP A 248 3.15 11.74 18.64
N TYR A 249 2.81 11.21 19.80
CA TYR A 249 2.00 9.99 19.92
C TYR A 249 1.04 10.06 21.10
N VAL A 250 0.04 9.18 21.09
CA VAL A 250 -0.91 9.00 22.19
C VAL A 250 -0.86 7.53 22.63
N VAL A 251 -0.68 7.31 23.93
CA VAL A 251 -0.90 5.97 24.50
C VAL A 251 -2.40 5.71 24.54
N ASP A 252 -2.84 4.65 23.86
CA ASP A 252 -4.24 4.24 23.80
C ASP A 252 -4.38 2.81 24.33
N HIS A 253 -4.77 2.68 25.58
CA HIS A 253 -4.87 1.40 26.29
C HIS A 253 -5.92 0.45 25.67
N ASN A 254 -6.86 0.98 24.88
CA ASN A 254 -7.87 0.19 24.17
C ASN A 254 -7.39 -0.24 22.76
N LEU A 255 -6.21 0.22 22.34
CA LEU A 255 -5.66 -0.19 21.06
C LEU A 255 -5.25 -1.66 21.12
N VAL A 256 -6.03 -2.51 20.48
CA VAL A 256 -5.71 -3.90 20.17
C VAL A 256 -5.72 -4.09 18.66
N ARG A 257 -5.08 -5.15 18.17
CA ARG A 257 -5.01 -5.42 16.73
C ARG A 257 -5.93 -6.57 16.36
N GLY A 258 -6.36 -6.57 15.09
CA GLY A 258 -7.30 -7.55 14.54
C GLY A 258 -6.74 -8.96 14.33
N LEU A 259 -5.48 -9.21 14.68
CA LEU A 259 -4.76 -10.46 14.50
C LEU A 259 -4.17 -10.89 15.84
N ASP A 260 -4.16 -12.19 16.13
CA ASP A 260 -3.86 -12.69 17.48
C ASP A 260 -2.35 -12.83 17.78
N TYR A 261 -1.51 -12.77 16.75
CA TYR A 261 -0.05 -12.97 16.87
C TYR A 261 0.70 -11.80 17.57
N TYR A 262 0.07 -10.64 17.72
CA TYR A 262 0.77 -9.47 18.27
C TYR A 262 1.19 -9.66 19.74
N THR A 263 2.40 -9.19 20.05
CA THR A 263 2.98 -9.16 21.39
C THR A 263 3.63 -7.80 21.66
N LYS A 264 3.82 -7.42 22.93
CA LYS A 264 4.51 -6.18 23.31
C LYS A 264 3.92 -4.96 22.57
N THR A 265 4.64 -4.40 21.61
CA THR A 265 4.26 -3.18 20.89
C THR A 265 3.11 -3.39 19.92
N ALA A 266 2.09 -2.53 20.00
CA ALA A 266 1.06 -2.34 19.00
C ALA A 266 0.94 -0.85 18.66
N PHE A 267 0.72 -0.52 17.38
CA PHE A 267 0.52 0.87 16.98
C PHE A 267 -0.45 1.00 15.81
N GLU A 268 -1.01 2.19 15.68
CA GLU A 268 -1.90 2.55 14.58
C GLU A 268 -1.75 4.03 14.25
N ILE A 269 -1.68 4.36 12.95
CA ILE A 269 -1.74 5.75 12.48
C ILE A 269 -3.13 5.97 11.88
N GLN A 270 -3.83 6.96 12.43
CA GLN A 270 -5.20 7.28 12.06
C GLN A 270 -5.27 8.64 11.35
N TYR A 271 -6.17 8.72 10.36
CA TYR A 271 -6.60 9.96 9.73
C TYR A 271 -8.11 10.09 9.93
N ALA A 272 -8.51 10.91 10.89
CA ALA A 272 -9.89 11.02 11.38
C ALA A 272 -10.96 11.28 10.30
N PRO A 273 -10.70 12.09 9.25
CA PRO A 273 -11.68 12.35 8.19
C PRO A 273 -12.15 11.11 7.41
N LEU A 274 -11.43 9.98 7.48
CA LEU A 274 -11.90 8.70 6.90
C LEU A 274 -13.03 8.03 7.73
N GLY A 275 -13.46 8.66 8.84
CA GLY A 275 -14.59 8.20 9.65
C GLY A 275 -14.28 6.95 10.49
N ALA A 276 -15.24 6.04 10.60
CA ALA A 276 -15.13 4.84 11.43
C ALA A 276 -13.98 3.90 11.05
N GLN A 277 -13.39 4.07 9.89
CA GLN A 277 -12.25 3.31 9.38
C GLN A 277 -11.02 4.22 9.21
N SER A 278 -10.73 5.04 10.23
CA SER A 278 -9.68 6.06 10.21
C SER A 278 -8.25 5.53 10.12
N ALA A 279 -8.00 4.27 10.44
CA ALA A 279 -6.67 3.67 10.37
C ALA A 279 -6.15 3.60 8.92
N VAL A 280 -5.04 4.28 8.64
CA VAL A 280 -4.31 4.22 7.37
C VAL A 280 -3.11 3.27 7.43
N CYS A 281 -2.55 3.10 8.63
CA CYS A 281 -1.43 2.20 8.93
C CYS A 281 -1.69 1.51 10.26
N GLY A 282 -1.24 0.27 10.37
CA GLY A 282 -1.25 -0.41 11.64
C GLY A 282 -0.29 -1.58 11.69
N GLY A 283 0.34 -1.77 12.84
CA GLY A 283 1.37 -2.76 13.04
C GLY A 283 1.63 -3.09 14.49
N GLY A 284 2.73 -3.80 14.71
CA GLY A 284 3.18 -4.20 16.02
C GLY A 284 4.15 -5.37 15.97
N ARG A 285 4.59 -5.80 17.15
CA ARG A 285 5.53 -6.91 17.35
C ARG A 285 4.80 -8.25 17.40
N TYR A 286 5.46 -9.32 16.92
CA TYR A 286 4.88 -10.67 16.83
C TYR A 286 5.95 -11.75 17.08
N ASP A 287 6.56 -11.74 18.26
CA ASP A 287 7.74 -12.56 18.62
C ASP A 287 7.52 -14.09 18.50
N GLY A 288 6.29 -14.59 18.55
CA GLY A 288 5.99 -16.03 18.46
C GLY A 288 5.69 -16.53 17.04
N LEU A 289 5.41 -15.65 16.09
CA LEU A 289 4.86 -16.04 14.77
C LEU A 289 5.81 -16.91 13.94
N ILE A 290 7.12 -16.60 13.97
CA ILE A 290 8.11 -17.36 13.18
C ILE A 290 8.23 -18.79 13.69
N GLU A 291 8.18 -18.99 15.00
CA GLU A 291 8.20 -20.32 15.64
C GLU A 291 6.91 -21.11 15.33
N GLU A 292 5.76 -20.47 15.36
CA GLU A 292 4.45 -21.06 15.01
C GLU A 292 4.40 -21.55 13.54
N ILE A 293 5.12 -20.88 12.65
CA ILE A 293 5.24 -21.26 11.23
C ILE A 293 6.31 -22.33 11.02
N GLY A 294 7.06 -22.71 12.07
CA GLY A 294 8.05 -23.78 12.05
C GLY A 294 9.49 -23.32 11.87
N GLY A 295 9.75 -22.03 12.08
CA GLY A 295 11.09 -21.46 12.11
C GLY A 295 11.73 -21.48 13.49
N PRO A 296 12.97 -20.97 13.64
CA PRO A 296 13.58 -20.76 14.95
C PRO A 296 12.84 -19.64 15.72
N ALA A 297 12.91 -19.66 17.05
CA ALA A 297 12.42 -18.57 17.88
C ALA A 297 13.13 -17.26 17.49
N THR A 298 12.41 -16.41 16.77
CA THR A 298 12.95 -15.18 16.19
C THR A 298 11.94 -14.05 16.42
N PRO A 299 12.34 -12.94 17.03
CA PRO A 299 11.46 -11.80 17.21
C PRO A 299 11.17 -11.10 15.87
N GLY A 300 9.98 -10.56 15.76
CA GLY A 300 9.56 -9.85 14.57
C GLY A 300 8.66 -8.65 14.88
N ILE A 301 8.77 -7.62 14.07
CA ILE A 301 7.87 -6.46 14.08
C ILE A 301 7.63 -5.98 12.68
N GLY A 302 6.42 -5.49 12.41
CA GLY A 302 6.07 -4.95 11.11
C GLY A 302 4.81 -4.09 11.14
N PHE A 303 4.47 -3.56 9.99
CA PHE A 303 3.21 -2.87 9.77
C PHE A 303 2.68 -3.08 8.36
N ALA A 304 1.41 -2.80 8.17
CA ALA A 304 0.81 -2.69 6.86
C ALA A 304 -0.01 -1.39 6.72
N MET A 305 0.05 -0.79 5.51
CA MET A 305 -0.77 0.33 5.08
C MET A 305 -1.74 -0.12 3.98
N GLY A 306 -3.01 0.25 4.10
CA GLY A 306 -3.96 0.08 3.01
C GLY A 306 -3.76 1.18 1.98
N MET A 307 -3.26 0.84 0.79
CA MET A 307 -2.86 1.84 -0.21
C MET A 307 -4.04 2.66 -0.71
N GLU A 308 -5.22 2.05 -0.88
CA GLU A 308 -6.45 2.77 -1.23
C GLU A 308 -6.85 3.81 -0.18
N ARG A 309 -6.60 3.54 1.11
CA ARG A 309 -6.89 4.50 2.19
C ARG A 309 -5.90 5.64 2.23
N VAL A 310 -4.63 5.35 1.99
CA VAL A 310 -3.60 6.39 1.86
C VAL A 310 -3.91 7.30 0.68
N LEU A 311 -4.30 6.75 -0.48
CA LEU A 311 -4.72 7.54 -1.65
C LEU A 311 -5.96 8.40 -1.35
N LEU A 312 -6.98 7.85 -0.69
CA LEU A 312 -8.15 8.64 -0.27
C LEU A 312 -7.77 9.80 0.67
N ALA A 313 -6.83 9.57 1.58
CA ALA A 313 -6.34 10.62 2.48
C ALA A 313 -5.58 11.72 1.69
N ILE A 314 -4.71 11.34 0.76
CA ILE A 314 -3.98 12.25 -0.14
C ILE A 314 -4.96 13.07 -1.00
N GLU A 315 -5.95 12.42 -1.62
CA GLU A 315 -6.97 13.07 -2.43
C GLU A 315 -7.81 14.05 -1.61
N SER A 316 -8.21 13.68 -0.38
CA SER A 316 -9.02 14.53 0.50
C SER A 316 -8.31 15.81 0.92
N GLN A 317 -6.97 15.82 0.93
CA GLN A 317 -6.14 16.97 1.23
C GLN A 317 -5.59 17.67 -0.03
N ASN A 318 -5.96 17.23 -1.24
CA ASN A 318 -5.48 17.75 -2.53
C ASN A 318 -3.94 17.73 -2.65
N LEU A 319 -3.30 16.64 -2.21
CA LEU A 319 -1.84 16.50 -2.16
C LEU A 319 -1.25 15.76 -3.36
N LEU A 320 -2.08 15.29 -4.30
CA LEU A 320 -1.55 14.65 -5.50
C LEU A 320 -0.77 15.66 -6.33
N PRO A 321 0.46 15.33 -6.76
CA PRO A 321 1.20 16.17 -7.68
C PRO A 321 0.49 16.24 -9.04
N GLN A 322 0.77 17.26 -9.79
CA GLN A 322 0.35 17.28 -11.19
C GLN A 322 1.22 16.28 -11.98
N PHE A 323 0.58 15.32 -12.63
CA PHE A 323 1.26 14.34 -13.46
C PHE A 323 1.31 14.85 -14.90
N ASP A 324 2.53 14.90 -15.46
CA ASP A 324 2.72 15.23 -16.89
C ASP A 324 2.40 14.00 -17.75
N ASN A 325 1.21 13.99 -18.33
CA ASN A 325 0.76 12.98 -19.28
C ASN A 325 0.95 13.42 -20.73
N SER A 326 1.71 14.49 -20.98
CA SER A 326 2.00 14.98 -22.32
C SER A 326 2.83 13.97 -23.12
N ILE A 327 2.68 14.03 -24.42
CA ILE A 327 3.58 13.36 -25.37
C ILE A 327 4.55 14.37 -25.96
N ASP A 328 5.74 13.90 -26.31
CA ASP A 328 6.74 14.81 -26.87
C ASP A 328 6.37 15.20 -28.31
N VAL A 329 6.01 14.24 -29.15
CA VAL A 329 5.73 14.48 -30.56
C VAL A 329 4.47 13.77 -31.03
N PHE A 330 3.60 14.47 -31.75
CA PHE A 330 2.52 13.88 -32.53
C PHE A 330 2.87 14.01 -34.02
N VAL A 331 3.00 12.87 -34.71
CA VAL A 331 3.26 12.88 -36.16
C VAL A 331 1.94 12.95 -36.92
N VAL A 332 1.76 14.03 -37.69
CA VAL A 332 0.61 14.28 -38.53
C VAL A 332 0.95 13.93 -39.98
N CYS A 333 0.15 13.02 -40.53
CA CYS A 333 0.21 12.61 -41.94
C CYS A 333 -1.19 12.62 -42.55
N PRO A 334 -1.61 13.68 -43.23
CA PRO A 334 -2.93 13.72 -43.85
C PRO A 334 -3.03 12.72 -45.01
N GLY A 335 -4.08 11.93 -45.04
CA GLY A 335 -4.23 10.89 -46.06
C GLY A 335 -3.30 9.70 -45.85
N SER A 336 -3.05 8.94 -46.93
CA SER A 336 -2.26 7.71 -46.90
C SER A 336 -0.94 7.78 -47.65
N ALA A 337 -0.70 8.82 -48.41
CA ALA A 337 0.46 8.91 -49.32
C ALA A 337 1.81 8.81 -48.58
N ASN A 338 1.96 9.50 -47.44
CA ASN A 338 3.21 9.54 -46.67
C ASN A 338 3.15 8.67 -45.39
N PHE A 339 2.19 7.75 -45.28
CA PHE A 339 2.02 6.94 -44.07
C PHE A 339 3.28 6.12 -43.71
N THR A 340 3.93 5.51 -44.72
CA THR A 340 5.15 4.73 -44.51
C THR A 340 6.28 5.59 -43.96
N LEU A 341 6.43 6.83 -44.43
CA LEU A 341 7.39 7.77 -43.91
C LEU A 341 7.03 8.19 -42.46
N ALA A 342 5.80 8.58 -42.24
CA ALA A 342 5.32 8.95 -40.89
C ALA A 342 5.54 7.82 -39.86
N PHE A 343 5.25 6.59 -40.25
CA PHE A 343 5.52 5.41 -39.44
C PHE A 343 6.99 5.24 -39.12
N LYS A 344 7.86 5.34 -40.17
CA LYS A 344 9.33 5.23 -40.04
C LYS A 344 9.87 6.28 -39.06
N GLU A 345 9.47 7.56 -39.24
CA GLU A 345 9.93 8.65 -38.38
C GLU A 345 9.40 8.50 -36.95
N ALA A 346 8.14 8.14 -36.76
CA ALA A 346 7.62 7.86 -35.41
C ALA A 346 8.39 6.75 -34.69
N ILE A 347 8.79 5.69 -35.40
CA ILE A 347 9.60 4.61 -34.80
C ILE A 347 11.03 5.08 -34.52
N ALA A 348 11.63 5.91 -35.39
CA ALA A 348 12.96 6.46 -35.17
C ALA A 348 12.99 7.32 -33.90
N LEU A 349 12.03 8.23 -33.74
CA LEU A 349 11.91 9.09 -32.57
C LEU A 349 11.64 8.29 -31.27
N ARG A 350 10.81 7.24 -31.32
CA ARG A 350 10.57 6.35 -30.18
C ARG A 350 11.86 5.61 -29.76
N ARG A 351 12.73 5.23 -30.70
CA ARG A 351 14.03 4.60 -30.40
C ARG A 351 14.98 5.53 -29.66
N GLU A 352 14.81 6.84 -29.82
CA GLU A 352 15.56 7.88 -29.09
C GLU A 352 14.91 8.20 -27.71
N GLY A 353 13.89 7.45 -27.29
CA GLY A 353 13.26 7.58 -25.98
C GLY A 353 12.08 8.55 -25.91
N MET A 354 11.71 9.19 -27.01
CA MET A 354 10.59 10.16 -27.04
C MET A 354 9.23 9.48 -26.97
N LYS A 355 8.27 10.11 -26.31
CA LYS A 355 6.86 9.72 -26.31
C LYS A 355 6.21 10.21 -27.61
N VAL A 356 6.02 9.32 -28.57
CA VAL A 356 5.53 9.68 -29.91
C VAL A 356 4.22 8.97 -30.22
N GLU A 357 3.25 9.73 -30.73
CA GLU A 357 1.98 9.22 -31.27
C GLU A 357 1.79 9.68 -32.72
N PHE A 358 0.99 8.93 -33.47
CA PHE A 358 0.59 9.27 -34.82
C PHE A 358 -0.80 8.70 -35.15
N ASP A 359 -1.38 9.15 -36.28
CA ASP A 359 -2.72 8.74 -36.64
C ASP A 359 -2.74 7.43 -37.42
N PHE A 360 -3.37 6.40 -36.86
CA PHE A 360 -3.55 5.09 -37.51
C PHE A 360 -4.78 5.02 -38.44
N LEU A 361 -5.62 6.06 -38.44
CA LEU A 361 -6.91 6.03 -39.12
C LEU A 361 -6.96 6.88 -40.37
N SER A 362 -5.83 7.42 -40.81
CA SER A 362 -5.69 8.29 -41.98
C SER A 362 -6.72 9.46 -41.98
N ARG A 363 -6.93 10.05 -40.79
CA ARG A 363 -7.89 11.14 -40.62
C ARG A 363 -7.40 12.45 -41.25
N SER A 364 -8.31 13.39 -41.44
CA SER A 364 -7.96 14.72 -41.95
C SER A 364 -6.98 15.46 -41.01
N MET A 365 -6.19 16.38 -41.55
CA MET A 365 -5.28 17.28 -40.81
C MET A 365 -5.94 17.85 -39.56
N LYS A 366 -7.15 18.40 -39.70
CA LYS A 366 -7.90 19.00 -38.58
C LYS A 366 -8.17 18.00 -37.47
N ALA A 367 -8.51 16.76 -37.80
CA ALA A 367 -8.79 15.71 -36.83
C ALA A 367 -7.52 15.24 -36.10
N GLN A 368 -6.39 15.13 -36.84
CA GLN A 368 -5.10 14.78 -36.27
C GLN A 368 -4.57 15.88 -35.34
N MET A 369 -4.68 17.16 -35.73
CA MET A 369 -4.32 18.29 -34.87
C MET A 369 -5.17 18.35 -33.58
N LYS A 370 -6.46 18.05 -33.68
CA LYS A 370 -7.33 17.93 -32.48
C LYS A 370 -6.87 16.80 -31.57
N GLN A 371 -6.39 15.70 -32.13
CA GLN A 371 -5.85 14.58 -31.37
C GLN A 371 -4.53 14.97 -30.68
N ALA A 372 -3.61 15.64 -31.38
CA ALA A 372 -2.37 16.15 -30.82
C ALA A 372 -2.63 17.08 -29.61
N ASN A 373 -3.57 18.01 -29.74
CA ASN A 373 -4.00 18.85 -28.63
C ASN A 373 -4.57 18.05 -27.45
N ARG A 374 -5.40 17.03 -27.71
CA ARG A 374 -5.97 16.18 -26.65
C ARG A 374 -4.91 15.40 -25.89
N LEU A 375 -3.83 15.01 -26.56
CA LEU A 375 -2.67 14.31 -25.98
C LEU A 375 -1.64 15.26 -25.39
N ALA A 376 -1.92 16.56 -25.37
CA ALA A 376 -1.02 17.60 -24.90
C ALA A 376 0.38 17.45 -25.54
N ALA A 377 0.44 17.19 -26.87
CA ALA A 377 1.70 17.06 -27.56
C ALA A 377 2.52 18.35 -27.46
N LYS A 378 3.80 18.26 -27.11
CA LYS A 378 4.71 19.41 -27.06
C LYS A 378 5.01 19.91 -28.46
N TYR A 379 5.25 18.97 -29.38
CA TYR A 379 5.52 19.24 -30.79
C TYR A 379 4.60 18.45 -31.70
N VAL A 380 4.31 19.01 -32.86
CA VAL A 380 3.64 18.31 -33.98
C VAL A 380 4.58 18.30 -35.19
N LEU A 381 4.88 17.11 -35.68
CA LEU A 381 5.62 16.89 -36.93
C LEU A 381 4.62 16.65 -38.05
N ILE A 382 4.55 17.55 -39.03
CA ILE A 382 3.62 17.47 -40.17
C ILE A 382 4.36 16.98 -41.40
N LEU A 383 3.88 15.88 -41.96
CA LEU A 383 4.40 15.26 -43.18
C LEU A 383 3.34 15.39 -44.29
N GLY A 384 3.11 16.61 -44.76
CA GLY A 384 2.25 16.90 -45.89
C GLY A 384 2.83 16.45 -47.23
N GLU A 385 2.00 16.28 -48.24
CA GLU A 385 2.45 15.79 -49.56
C GLU A 385 3.44 16.77 -50.23
N ASP A 386 3.13 18.07 -50.18
CA ASP A 386 3.97 19.12 -50.78
C ASP A 386 5.31 19.28 -50.07
N GLU A 387 5.33 19.22 -48.74
CA GLU A 387 6.54 19.31 -47.93
C GLU A 387 7.46 18.10 -48.19
N VAL A 388 6.89 16.90 -48.14
CA VAL A 388 7.65 15.65 -48.36
C VAL A 388 8.23 15.61 -49.79
N ALA A 389 7.48 16.09 -50.80
CA ALA A 389 8.00 16.19 -52.15
C ALA A 389 9.22 17.13 -52.27
N ARG A 390 9.36 18.13 -51.39
CA ARG A 390 10.54 19.01 -51.29
C ARG A 390 11.64 18.46 -50.36
N GLY A 391 11.44 17.28 -49.76
CA GLY A 391 12.37 16.70 -48.80
C GLY A 391 12.31 17.32 -47.38
N CYS A 392 11.24 18.00 -47.08
CA CYS A 392 11.03 18.72 -45.81
C CYS A 392 9.83 18.18 -45.03
N ALA A 393 9.78 18.51 -43.74
CA ALA A 393 8.64 18.38 -42.86
C ALA A 393 8.41 19.71 -42.13
N VAL A 394 7.19 19.94 -41.62
CA VAL A 394 6.89 21.10 -40.77
C VAL A 394 6.89 20.68 -39.31
N LEU A 395 7.76 21.26 -38.51
CA LEU A 395 7.76 21.13 -37.06
C LEU A 395 7.00 22.30 -36.46
N ARG A 396 5.98 22.00 -35.66
CA ARG A 396 5.18 22.98 -34.91
C ARG A 396 5.39 22.81 -33.43
N ASN A 397 5.83 23.87 -32.75
CA ASN A 397 5.81 23.96 -31.29
C ASN A 397 4.36 24.29 -30.85
N MET A 398 3.80 23.44 -29.98
CA MET A 398 2.38 23.57 -29.61
C MET A 398 2.14 24.65 -28.55
N SER A 399 3.17 25.05 -27.80
CA SER A 399 3.07 26.12 -26.78
C SER A 399 3.15 27.52 -27.41
N THR A 400 4.12 27.74 -28.35
CA THR A 400 4.31 29.04 -29.02
C THR A 400 3.51 29.17 -30.30
N SER A 401 3.03 28.06 -30.86
CA SER A 401 2.42 27.96 -32.22
C SER A 401 3.38 28.28 -33.37
N GLU A 402 4.66 28.43 -33.13
CA GLU A 402 5.67 28.61 -34.17
C GLU A 402 5.80 27.37 -35.03
N GLN A 403 6.06 27.59 -36.32
CA GLN A 403 6.24 26.54 -37.30
C GLN A 403 7.55 26.77 -38.07
N THR A 404 8.32 25.72 -38.23
CA THR A 404 9.60 25.75 -38.95
C THR A 404 9.66 24.58 -39.93
N GLU A 405 10.04 24.82 -41.17
CA GLU A 405 10.39 23.74 -42.11
C GLU A 405 11.75 23.15 -41.71
N ILE A 406 11.81 21.83 -41.63
CA ILE A 406 13.03 21.08 -41.29
C ILE A 406 13.27 20.00 -42.35
N PRO A 407 14.53 19.68 -42.71
CA PRO A 407 14.83 18.56 -43.60
C PRO A 407 14.40 17.22 -42.98
N ILE A 408 13.85 16.32 -43.78
CA ILE A 408 13.41 15.00 -43.32
C ILE A 408 14.56 14.22 -42.68
N GLN A 409 15.75 14.30 -43.25
CA GLN A 409 16.96 13.62 -42.75
C GLN A 409 17.39 14.09 -41.36
N ASP A 410 17.02 15.30 -40.94
CA ASP A 410 17.44 15.94 -39.68
C ASP A 410 16.35 15.90 -38.59
N ILE A 411 15.17 15.31 -38.86
CA ILE A 411 14.02 15.27 -37.93
C ILE A 411 14.46 14.78 -36.56
N THR A 412 15.11 13.62 -36.48
CA THR A 412 15.50 12.99 -35.23
C THR A 412 16.46 13.84 -34.42
N SER A 413 17.48 14.43 -35.08
CA SER A 413 18.50 15.25 -34.39
C SER A 413 17.89 16.56 -33.86
N ILE A 414 17.05 17.20 -34.65
CA ILE A 414 16.38 18.45 -34.25
C ILE A 414 15.45 18.19 -33.10
N LEU A 415 14.53 17.22 -33.20
CA LEU A 415 13.56 16.91 -32.13
C LEU A 415 14.22 16.44 -30.82
N LYS A 416 15.35 15.72 -30.94
CA LYS A 416 16.11 15.34 -29.73
C LYS A 416 16.65 16.57 -28.99
N THR A 417 17.16 17.57 -29.72
CA THR A 417 17.65 18.82 -29.12
C THR A 417 16.49 19.63 -28.51
N GLU A 418 15.39 19.77 -29.25
CA GLU A 418 14.21 20.53 -28.81
C GLU A 418 13.54 19.92 -27.56
N VAL A 419 13.38 18.60 -27.53
CA VAL A 419 12.74 17.91 -26.38
C VAL A 419 13.62 17.97 -25.14
N GLN A 420 14.94 17.75 -25.28
CA GLN A 420 15.89 17.82 -24.14
C GLN A 420 16.09 19.23 -23.58
N SER A 421 15.88 20.27 -24.36
CA SER A 421 15.99 21.66 -23.88
C SER A 421 14.83 22.08 -22.97
N HIS A 422 13.79 21.26 -22.85
CA HIS A 422 12.58 21.51 -22.07
C HIS A 422 12.40 20.55 -20.86
N GLU A 423 13.36 19.63 -20.63
CA GLU A 423 13.46 18.85 -19.39
C GLU A 423 14.30 19.63 -18.34
#